data_3e9f9246dd376cf0772ab458eb415133
#
_entry.id   3e9f9246dd376cf0772ab458eb415133
#
_cell.length_a   1.000
_cell.length_b   1.000
_cell.length_c   1.000
_cell.angle_alpha   90.00
_cell.angle_beta   90.00
_cell.angle_gamma   90.00
#
_symmetry.space_group_name_H-M   'P 1'
#
loop_
_entity.id
_entity.type
_entity.pdbx_description
1 polymer ?
#
loop_
_entity_poly.entity_id
_entity_poly.type
_entity_poly.pdbx_seq_one_letter_code
_entity_poly.pdbx_strand_id
1 'polypeptide(L)'
;NIEVVDLKTEYPDTDGLILTNSNDTIYLKFADCTPLIFYDPVNKIGAVSHAGWRGTAAKIGVQTVEKMRINFGTNPNNIIALIGPAIGLCCYEVSEEVRDKLLSTVQNSTDLYIERNVDLKKINARQLEENGVNKIDICPYCTSCCSDLFYSYRKENGTQNRHFAVLQLH
;
A
#
# COMPACT_ATOMS: atom_id res chain seq x y z
N ASN A 1 -7.09 -5.66 8.79
CA ASN A 1 -6.16 -6.24 9.76
C ASN A 1 -4.73 -6.29 9.24
N ILE A 2 -3.77 -6.24 10.18
CA ILE A 2 -2.34 -6.41 9.93
C ILE A 2 -1.84 -7.49 10.88
N GLU A 3 -1.25 -8.57 10.35
CA GLU A 3 -0.76 -9.69 11.15
C GLU A 3 0.77 -9.82 11.05
N VAL A 4 1.39 -10.32 12.12
CA VAL A 4 2.78 -10.77 12.10
C VAL A 4 2.78 -12.21 11.63
N VAL A 5 3.65 -12.53 10.66
CA VAL A 5 3.74 -13.88 10.10
C VAL A 5 4.28 -14.84 11.16
N ASP A 6 3.59 -15.95 11.32
CA ASP A 6 3.94 -17.07 12.17
C ASP A 6 3.99 -18.37 11.34
N LEU A 7 3.67 -19.49 11.92
CA LEU A 7 3.67 -20.80 11.26
C LEU A 7 2.43 -21.04 10.37
N LYS A 8 1.50 -20.08 10.25
CA LYS A 8 0.33 -20.23 9.39
C LYS A 8 0.69 -19.99 7.94
N THR A 9 0.00 -20.66 7.04
CA THR A 9 0.13 -20.48 5.58
C THR A 9 -0.90 -19.51 4.99
N GLU A 10 -1.96 -19.22 5.73
CA GLU A 10 -3.06 -18.33 5.30
C GLU A 10 -3.49 -17.40 6.43
N TYR A 11 -3.79 -16.16 6.07
CA TYR A 11 -4.22 -15.10 6.99
C TYR A 11 -5.53 -14.49 6.45
N PRO A 12 -6.68 -15.12 6.73
CA PRO A 12 -7.98 -14.61 6.28
C PRO A 12 -8.28 -13.23 6.89
N ASP A 13 -9.04 -12.42 6.17
CA ASP A 13 -9.45 -11.06 6.57
C ASP A 13 -8.28 -10.13 6.96
N THR A 14 -7.14 -10.34 6.32
CA THR A 14 -5.88 -9.62 6.61
C THR A 14 -5.47 -8.80 5.40
N ASP A 15 -5.26 -7.49 5.62
CA ASP A 15 -4.83 -6.53 4.61
C ASP A 15 -3.34 -6.17 4.72
N GLY A 16 -2.63 -6.68 5.71
CA GLY A 16 -1.21 -6.44 5.90
C GLY A 16 -0.51 -7.57 6.62
N LEU A 17 0.70 -7.91 6.16
CA LEU A 17 1.56 -8.95 6.75
C LEU A 17 2.91 -8.36 7.09
N ILE A 18 3.42 -8.65 8.29
CA ILE A 18 4.77 -8.29 8.74
C ILE A 18 5.62 -9.54 8.84
N LEU A 19 6.75 -9.53 8.16
CA LEU A 19 7.72 -10.62 8.04
C LEU A 19 8.95 -10.33 8.89
N THR A 20 9.34 -11.29 9.73
CA THR A 20 10.49 -11.17 10.66
C THR A 20 11.56 -12.23 10.43
N ASN A 21 11.24 -13.30 9.71
CA ASN A 21 12.17 -14.41 9.45
C ASN A 21 12.73 -14.34 8.03
N SER A 22 14.03 -14.58 7.89
CA SER A 22 14.76 -14.51 6.61
C SER A 22 14.38 -15.59 5.60
N ASN A 23 13.77 -16.69 6.02
CA ASN A 23 13.42 -17.80 5.13
C ASN A 23 11.96 -17.80 4.68
N ASP A 24 11.16 -16.88 5.23
CA ASP A 24 9.75 -16.79 4.90
C ASP A 24 9.52 -15.84 3.72
N THR A 25 8.46 -16.13 2.97
CA THR A 25 8.00 -15.32 1.85
C THR A 25 6.54 -14.98 2.06
N ILE A 26 6.20 -13.72 1.94
CA ILE A 26 4.82 -13.26 1.97
C ILE A 26 4.41 -12.68 0.63
N TYR A 27 3.12 -12.77 0.30
CA TYR A 27 2.55 -12.11 -0.86
C TYR A 27 1.12 -11.66 -0.61
N LEU A 28 0.74 -10.58 -1.28
CA LEU A 28 -0.64 -10.11 -1.38
C LEU A 28 -1.04 -9.95 -2.85
N LYS A 29 -2.34 -10.02 -3.12
CA LYS A 29 -2.94 -10.02 -4.46
C LYS A 29 -3.54 -8.65 -4.77
N PHE A 30 -3.32 -8.17 -6.00
CA PHE A 30 -3.75 -6.84 -6.41
C PHE A 30 -4.38 -6.84 -7.80
N ALA A 31 -5.34 -5.95 -8.00
CA ALA A 31 -5.83 -5.45 -9.28
C ALA A 31 -6.40 -4.05 -9.00
N ASP A 32 -5.63 -3.01 -9.29
CA ASP A 32 -5.85 -1.57 -9.05
C ASP A 32 -5.54 -1.05 -7.65
N CYS A 33 -5.78 -1.83 -6.57
CA CYS A 33 -5.42 -1.38 -5.22
C CYS A 33 -3.90 -1.21 -5.07
N THR A 34 -3.49 -0.31 -4.19
CA THR A 34 -2.08 0.08 -4.01
C THR A 34 -1.33 -0.90 -3.12
N PRO A 35 -0.28 -1.58 -3.64
CA PRO A 35 0.66 -2.33 -2.81
C PRO A 35 1.56 -1.36 -2.03
N LEU A 36 1.64 -1.53 -0.71
CA LEU A 36 2.61 -0.85 0.13
C LEU A 36 3.60 -1.88 0.65
N ILE A 37 4.87 -1.71 0.33
CA ILE A 37 5.95 -2.62 0.74
C ILE A 37 6.90 -1.81 1.62
N PHE A 38 7.26 -2.36 2.78
CA PHE A 38 8.11 -1.72 3.77
C PHE A 38 9.30 -2.61 4.10
N TYR A 39 10.46 -2.01 4.28
CA TYR A 39 11.66 -2.68 4.79
C TYR A 39 12.38 -1.81 5.80
N ASP A 40 12.63 -2.36 6.98
CA ASP A 40 13.52 -1.80 7.98
C ASP A 40 14.87 -2.54 7.93
N PRO A 41 15.93 -1.92 7.36
CA PRO A 41 17.22 -2.57 7.24
C PRO A 41 17.97 -2.72 8.57
N VAL A 42 17.58 -1.97 9.61
CA VAL A 42 18.22 -2.02 10.93
C VAL A 42 17.73 -3.25 11.69
N ASN A 43 16.42 -3.44 11.75
CA ASN A 43 15.81 -4.58 12.42
C ASN A 43 15.62 -5.80 11.51
N LYS A 44 15.89 -5.67 10.19
CA LYS A 44 15.69 -6.71 9.16
C LYS A 44 14.26 -7.24 9.14
N ILE A 45 13.31 -6.32 9.16
CA ILE A 45 11.87 -6.61 9.16
C ILE A 45 11.26 -6.04 7.90
N GLY A 46 10.35 -6.79 7.29
CA GLY A 46 9.61 -6.34 6.12
C GLY A 46 8.10 -6.43 6.32
N ALA A 47 7.34 -5.69 5.53
CA ALA A 47 5.90 -5.77 5.53
C ALA A 47 5.32 -5.51 4.14
N VAL A 48 4.14 -6.09 3.87
CA VAL A 48 3.33 -5.78 2.68
C VAL A 48 1.92 -5.46 3.14
N SER A 49 1.32 -4.37 2.63
CA SER A 49 -0.06 -3.98 2.95
C SER A 49 -0.86 -3.65 1.70
N HIS A 50 -2.15 -3.95 1.74
CA HIS A 50 -3.12 -3.76 0.67
C HIS A 50 -3.93 -2.48 0.90
N ALA A 51 -3.57 -1.41 0.22
CA ALA A 51 -4.23 -0.11 0.35
C ALA A 51 -5.18 0.14 -0.83
N GLY A 52 -6.35 -0.46 -0.82
CA GLY A 52 -7.49 0.01 -1.58
C GLY A 52 -8.03 1.31 -0.97
N TRP A 53 -9.08 1.94 -1.51
CA TRP A 53 -9.58 3.21 -1.00
C TRP A 53 -10.00 3.15 0.49
N ARG A 54 -10.57 2.04 0.94
CA ARG A 54 -10.92 1.83 2.35
C ARG A 54 -9.69 1.72 3.24
N GLY A 55 -8.70 0.94 2.82
CA GLY A 55 -7.42 0.81 3.51
C GLY A 55 -6.66 2.14 3.57
N THR A 56 -6.63 2.89 2.46
CA THR A 56 -6.05 4.24 2.41
C THR A 56 -6.78 5.21 3.34
N ALA A 57 -8.12 5.21 3.33
CA ALA A 57 -8.92 6.04 4.24
C ALA A 57 -8.72 5.67 5.71
N ALA A 58 -8.44 4.40 6.00
CA ALA A 58 -8.09 3.90 7.33
C ALA A 58 -6.60 4.07 7.66
N LYS A 59 -5.78 4.66 6.76
CA LYS A 59 -4.32 4.84 6.93
C LYS A 59 -3.58 3.53 7.18
N ILE A 60 -3.88 2.47 6.42
CA ILE A 60 -3.30 1.14 6.66
C ILE A 60 -1.76 1.13 6.62
N GLY A 61 -1.15 1.95 5.75
CA GLY A 61 0.30 2.08 5.70
C GLY A 61 0.88 2.62 7.01
N VAL A 62 0.26 3.65 7.58
CA VAL A 62 0.66 4.22 8.88
C VAL A 62 0.46 3.20 10.00
N GLN A 63 -0.67 2.49 10.00
CA GLN A 63 -0.93 1.42 10.98
C GLN A 63 0.11 0.30 10.88
N THR A 64 0.56 -0.04 9.68
CA THR A 64 1.63 -1.04 9.48
C THR A 64 2.94 -0.56 10.07
N VAL A 65 3.36 0.67 9.78
CA VAL A 65 4.56 1.28 10.34
C VAL A 65 4.48 1.36 11.86
N GLU A 66 3.33 1.74 12.41
CA GLU A 66 3.11 1.81 13.84
C GLU A 66 3.19 0.44 14.51
N LYS A 67 2.64 -0.60 13.89
CA LYS A 67 2.76 -1.99 14.38
C LYS A 67 4.21 -2.48 14.33
N MET A 68 4.97 -2.13 13.28
CA MET A 68 6.42 -2.39 13.22
C MET A 68 7.16 -1.67 14.35
N ARG A 69 6.80 -0.41 14.62
CA ARG A 69 7.39 0.39 15.71
C ARG A 69 7.13 -0.22 17.09
N ILE A 70 5.87 -0.55 17.39
CA ILE A 70 5.45 -1.06 18.72
C ILE A 70 6.04 -2.45 18.99
N ASN A 71 5.97 -3.35 18.01
CA ASN A 71 6.33 -4.76 18.23
C ASN A 71 7.83 -5.02 18.10
N PHE A 72 8.54 -4.19 17.31
CA PHE A 72 9.92 -4.50 16.91
C PHE A 72 10.89 -3.32 17.09
N GLY A 73 10.43 -2.19 17.60
CA GLY A 73 11.27 -1.02 17.80
C GLY A 73 11.72 -0.33 16.52
N THR A 74 11.03 -0.57 15.38
CA THR A 74 11.32 0.08 14.10
C THR A 74 11.23 1.60 14.23
N ASN A 75 12.27 2.31 13.79
CA ASN A 75 12.22 3.76 13.63
C ASN A 75 11.69 4.08 12.22
N PRO A 76 10.59 4.84 12.08
CA PRO A 76 10.03 5.20 10.77
C PRO A 76 11.06 5.83 9.81
N ASN A 77 12.03 6.60 10.32
CA ASN A 77 13.09 7.19 9.51
C ASN A 77 14.04 6.16 8.86
N ASN A 78 14.09 4.93 9.38
CA ASN A 78 14.91 3.86 8.81
C ASN A 78 14.18 3.11 7.68
N ILE A 79 12.85 3.19 7.65
CA ILE A 79 12.03 2.45 6.71
C ILE A 79 12.29 2.93 5.27
N ILE A 80 12.49 1.96 4.39
CA ILE A 80 12.41 2.12 2.94
C ILE A 80 11.04 1.62 2.53
N ALA A 81 10.22 2.49 1.93
CA ALA A 81 8.89 2.16 1.45
C ALA A 81 8.85 2.17 -0.08
N LEU A 82 8.23 1.14 -0.66
CA LEU A 82 7.90 1.09 -2.07
C LEU A 82 6.37 1.07 -2.22
N ILE A 83 5.85 2.01 -2.97
CA ILE A 83 4.45 2.07 -3.39
C ILE A 83 4.36 1.49 -4.79
N GLY A 84 3.78 0.30 -4.90
CA GLY A 84 3.74 -0.48 -6.13
C GLY A 84 2.77 0.05 -7.18
N PRO A 85 2.68 -0.64 -8.34
CA PRO A 85 1.74 -0.27 -9.41
C PRO A 85 0.30 -0.36 -8.91
N ALA A 86 -0.49 0.66 -9.22
CA ALA A 86 -1.89 0.78 -8.83
C ALA A 86 -2.65 1.60 -9.88
N ILE A 87 -3.96 1.66 -9.79
CA ILE A 87 -4.74 2.56 -10.63
C ILE A 87 -4.33 4.01 -10.34
N GLY A 88 -3.97 4.75 -11.38
CA GLY A 88 -3.47 6.12 -11.27
C GLY A 88 -4.57 7.18 -11.30
N LEU A 89 -4.19 8.41 -10.98
CA LEU A 89 -5.03 9.61 -11.08
C LEU A 89 -5.77 9.72 -12.43
N CYS A 90 -5.14 9.30 -13.52
CA CYS A 90 -5.71 9.33 -14.88
C CYS A 90 -6.95 8.44 -15.06
N CYS A 91 -7.16 7.43 -14.19
CA CYS A 91 -8.21 6.42 -14.36
C CYS A 91 -9.07 6.19 -13.10
N TYR A 92 -8.65 6.71 -11.94
CA TYR A 92 -9.31 6.40 -10.69
C TYR A 92 -10.35 7.46 -10.30
N GLU A 93 -11.45 7.47 -11.00
CA GLU A 93 -12.63 8.26 -10.66
C GLU A 93 -13.42 7.60 -9.52
N VAL A 94 -13.81 8.39 -8.52
CA VAL A 94 -14.57 7.98 -7.34
C VAL A 94 -15.75 8.94 -7.09
N SER A 95 -16.64 8.59 -6.14
CA SER A 95 -17.66 9.55 -5.68
C SER A 95 -17.00 10.69 -4.90
N GLU A 96 -17.69 11.85 -4.83
CA GLU A 96 -17.21 12.99 -4.03
C GLU A 96 -17.02 12.62 -2.56
N GLU A 97 -17.92 11.82 -2.00
CA GLU A 97 -17.80 11.33 -0.64
C GLU A 97 -16.51 10.53 -0.40
N VAL A 98 -16.15 9.63 -1.34
CA VAL A 98 -14.92 8.84 -1.26
C VAL A 98 -13.70 9.73 -1.43
N ARG A 99 -13.72 10.66 -2.41
CA ARG A 99 -12.65 11.65 -2.61
C ARG A 99 -12.40 12.44 -1.34
N ASP A 100 -13.43 13.06 -0.78
CA ASP A 100 -13.32 13.93 0.37
C ASP A 100 -12.85 13.18 1.62
N LYS A 101 -13.33 11.94 1.80
CA LYS A 101 -12.85 11.05 2.85
C LYS A 101 -11.35 10.72 2.71
N LEU A 102 -10.87 10.47 1.49
CA LEU A 102 -9.45 10.21 1.23
C LEU A 102 -8.61 11.46 1.49
N LEU A 103 -9.03 12.61 0.96
CA LEU A 103 -8.30 13.88 1.09
C LEU A 103 -8.23 14.38 2.54
N SER A 104 -9.24 14.08 3.36
CA SER A 104 -9.23 14.42 4.79
C SER A 104 -8.19 13.67 5.61
N THR A 105 -7.55 12.65 5.05
CA THR A 105 -6.54 11.84 5.75
C THR A 105 -5.13 12.46 5.74
N VAL A 106 -4.90 13.53 4.99
CA VAL A 106 -3.61 14.22 4.83
C VAL A 106 -3.76 15.73 5.03
N GLN A 107 -2.67 16.40 5.43
CA GLN A 107 -2.72 17.85 5.73
C GLN A 107 -2.82 18.73 4.47
N ASN A 108 -2.15 18.34 3.38
CA ASN A 108 -2.19 19.04 2.11
C ASN A 108 -2.58 18.08 0.98
N SER A 109 -3.68 18.38 0.32
CA SER A 109 -4.28 17.51 -0.69
C SER A 109 -4.43 18.14 -2.08
N THR A 110 -3.93 19.36 -2.32
CA THR A 110 -4.19 20.13 -3.55
C THR A 110 -3.67 19.47 -4.83
N ASP A 111 -2.62 18.65 -4.74
CA ASP A 111 -1.98 17.93 -5.85
C ASP A 111 -2.38 16.45 -5.94
N LEU A 112 -3.34 16.01 -5.12
CA LEU A 112 -3.71 14.60 -4.97
C LEU A 112 -4.97 14.21 -5.73
N TYR A 113 -5.63 15.17 -6.37
CA TYR A 113 -6.86 14.92 -7.13
C TYR A 113 -7.05 15.92 -8.28
N ILE A 114 -7.86 15.52 -9.25
CA ILE A 114 -8.39 16.37 -10.32
C ILE A 114 -9.88 16.02 -10.45
N GLU A 115 -10.76 16.98 -10.14
CA GLU A 115 -12.22 16.77 -10.08
C GLU A 115 -12.59 15.61 -9.14
N ARG A 116 -13.03 14.46 -9.69
CA ARG A 116 -13.35 13.24 -8.94
C ARG A 116 -12.28 12.15 -9.01
N ASN A 117 -11.23 12.38 -9.81
CA ASN A 117 -10.11 11.47 -9.90
C ASN A 117 -9.13 11.69 -8.74
N VAL A 118 -8.69 10.63 -8.10
CA VAL A 118 -7.75 10.69 -6.95
C VAL A 118 -6.50 9.85 -7.17
N ASP A 119 -5.38 10.31 -6.62
CA ASP A 119 -4.10 9.61 -6.65
C ASP A 119 -3.87 8.84 -5.34
N LEU A 120 -4.32 7.58 -5.30
CA LEU A 120 -4.14 6.74 -4.11
C LEU A 120 -2.67 6.53 -3.76
N LYS A 121 -1.78 6.44 -4.74
CA LYS A 121 -0.35 6.25 -4.50
C LYS A 121 0.23 7.45 -3.77
N LYS A 122 -0.04 8.66 -4.26
CA LYS A 122 0.43 9.89 -3.61
C LYS A 122 -0.23 10.14 -2.25
N ILE A 123 -1.50 9.79 -2.07
CA ILE A 123 -2.17 9.90 -0.76
C ILE A 123 -1.45 9.01 0.26
N ASN A 124 -1.18 7.74 -0.07
CA ASN A 124 -0.45 6.84 0.81
C ASN A 124 0.98 7.34 1.09
N ALA A 125 1.68 7.86 0.08
CA ALA A 125 3.01 8.47 0.26
C ALA A 125 2.95 9.62 1.27
N ARG A 126 2.02 10.57 1.08
CA ARG A 126 1.84 11.71 1.97
C ARG A 126 1.52 11.29 3.41
N GLN A 127 0.65 10.29 3.60
CA GLN A 127 0.37 9.71 4.91
C GLN A 127 1.63 9.16 5.58
N LEU A 128 2.48 8.48 4.83
CA LEU A 128 3.74 7.91 5.33
C LEU A 128 4.75 9.01 5.67
N GLU A 129 4.91 10.02 4.81
CA GLU A 129 5.78 11.19 5.04
C GLU A 129 5.40 11.93 6.32
N GLU A 130 4.10 12.22 6.52
CA GLU A 130 3.57 12.88 7.72
C GLU A 130 3.79 12.05 9.00
N ASN A 131 4.12 10.75 8.87
CA ASN A 131 4.41 9.84 9.97
C ASN A 131 5.88 9.39 10.03
N GLY A 132 6.78 10.15 9.39
CA GLY A 132 8.23 10.02 9.55
C GLY A 132 8.92 9.02 8.62
N VAL A 133 8.22 8.46 7.63
CA VAL A 133 8.85 7.64 6.59
C VAL A 133 9.34 8.56 5.47
N ASN A 134 10.66 8.70 5.32
CA ASN A 134 11.25 9.69 4.41
C ASN A 134 11.89 9.08 3.14
N LYS A 135 11.98 7.75 3.05
CA LYS A 135 12.55 7.03 1.90
C LYS A 135 11.43 6.29 1.20
N ILE A 136 10.77 6.96 0.26
CA ILE A 136 9.59 6.43 -0.43
C ILE A 136 9.82 6.47 -1.93
N ASP A 137 9.75 5.30 -2.57
CA ASP A 137 9.69 5.17 -4.02
C ASP A 137 8.27 4.89 -4.48
N ILE A 138 7.80 5.61 -5.51
CA ILE A 138 6.46 5.46 -6.07
C ILE A 138 6.56 4.94 -7.50
N CYS A 139 6.00 3.75 -7.73
CA CYS A 139 5.90 3.19 -9.07
C CYS A 139 5.05 4.09 -9.97
N PRO A 140 5.55 4.53 -11.15
CA PRO A 140 4.85 5.46 -12.02
C PRO A 140 3.67 4.83 -12.77
N TYR A 141 3.63 3.51 -12.90
CA TYR A 141 2.64 2.82 -13.72
C TYR A 141 1.21 2.91 -13.15
N CYS A 142 0.27 3.15 -14.06
CA CYS A 142 -1.17 2.98 -13.81
C CYS A 142 -1.59 1.60 -14.33
N THR A 143 -2.15 0.76 -13.47
CA THR A 143 -2.58 -0.61 -13.84
C THR A 143 -3.65 -0.62 -14.93
N SER A 144 -4.54 0.37 -14.93
CA SER A 144 -5.58 0.52 -15.94
C SER A 144 -5.05 0.99 -17.31
N CYS A 145 -4.01 1.85 -17.34
CA CYS A 145 -3.37 2.28 -18.59
C CYS A 145 -2.44 1.19 -19.16
N CYS A 146 -1.73 0.48 -18.27
CA CYS A 146 -0.75 -0.55 -18.61
C CYS A 146 -1.33 -1.97 -18.42
N SER A 147 -2.50 -2.22 -18.99
CA SER A 147 -3.20 -3.51 -18.85
C SER A 147 -2.57 -4.68 -19.62
N ASP A 148 -1.54 -4.43 -20.39
CA ASP A 148 -0.64 -5.41 -20.98
C ASP A 148 0.37 -5.98 -19.95
N LEU A 149 0.62 -5.23 -18.87
CA LEU A 149 1.56 -5.62 -17.80
C LEU A 149 0.83 -6.01 -16.50
N PHE A 150 -0.34 -5.44 -16.23
CA PHE A 150 -1.05 -5.57 -14.96
C PHE A 150 -2.54 -5.88 -15.17
N TYR A 151 -3.12 -6.64 -14.26
CA TYR A 151 -4.57 -6.78 -14.19
C TYR A 151 -5.21 -5.53 -13.60
N SER A 152 -6.33 -5.08 -14.18
CA SER A 152 -7.09 -3.92 -13.70
C SER A 152 -8.55 -4.28 -13.50
N TYR A 153 -9.00 -4.27 -12.25
CA TYR A 153 -10.40 -4.52 -11.90
C TYR A 153 -11.34 -3.50 -12.57
N ARG A 154 -10.94 -2.23 -12.63
CA ARG A 154 -11.68 -1.13 -13.25
C ARG A 154 -11.80 -1.32 -14.75
N LYS A 155 -10.69 -1.54 -15.45
CA LYS A 155 -10.66 -1.65 -16.91
C LYS A 155 -11.33 -2.91 -17.43
N GLU A 156 -11.17 -4.02 -16.70
CA GLU A 156 -11.70 -5.33 -17.08
C GLU A 156 -13.09 -5.60 -16.52
N ASN A 157 -13.77 -4.58 -15.97
CA ASN A 157 -15.13 -4.66 -15.41
C ASN A 157 -15.32 -5.79 -14.39
N GLY A 158 -14.36 -5.95 -13.47
CA GLY A 158 -14.46 -6.91 -12.38
C GLY A 158 -13.67 -8.21 -12.58
N THR A 159 -12.49 -8.16 -13.19
CA THR A 159 -11.63 -9.34 -13.35
C THR A 159 -11.35 -10.08 -12.05
N GLN A 160 -11.28 -11.41 -12.13
CA GLN A 160 -10.84 -12.28 -11.04
C GLN A 160 -9.31 -12.47 -11.01
N ASN A 161 -8.62 -12.08 -12.09
CA ASN A 161 -7.18 -12.16 -12.17
C ASN A 161 -6.48 -11.15 -11.27
N ARG A 162 -5.30 -11.50 -10.79
CA ARG A 162 -4.49 -10.66 -9.87
C ARG A 162 -3.02 -10.75 -10.22
N HIS A 163 -2.31 -9.67 -10.02
CA HIS A 163 -0.86 -9.66 -9.87
C HIS A 163 -0.47 -9.64 -8.39
N PHE A 164 0.79 -9.87 -8.08
CA PHE A 164 1.25 -10.08 -6.71
C PHE A 164 2.32 -9.06 -6.33
N ALA A 165 2.27 -8.60 -5.09
CA ALA A 165 3.44 -8.05 -4.41
C ALA A 165 4.03 -9.16 -3.53
N VAL A 166 5.31 -9.45 -3.71
CA VAL A 166 6.02 -10.52 -3.01
C VAL A 166 7.18 -9.91 -2.22
N LEU A 167 7.34 -10.33 -0.98
CA LEU A 167 8.45 -9.92 -0.12
C LEU A 167 9.08 -11.16 0.52
N GLN A 168 10.40 -11.25 0.41
CA GLN A 168 11.23 -12.23 1.10
C GLN A 168 12.41 -11.51 1.73
N LEU A 169 12.78 -11.89 2.95
CA LEU A 169 13.99 -11.42 3.62
C LEU A 169 15.14 -12.45 3.41
N HIS A 170 16.36 -11.93 3.35
CA HIS A 170 17.60 -12.72 3.21
C HIS A 170 18.61 -12.40 4.33
#